data_b7ff0e48726d3aa3d4a3b779ec29bdaa
#
_entry.id   b7ff0e48726d3aa3d4a3b779ec29bdaa
#
_cell.length_a   1.000
_cell.length_b   1.000
_cell.length_c   1.000
_cell.angle_alpha   90.00
_cell.angle_beta   90.00
_cell.angle_gamma   90.00
#
_symmetry.space_group_name_H-M   'P 1'
#
loop_
_entity.id
_entity.type
_entity.pdbx_description
1 polymer ?
#
loop_
_entity_poly.entity_id
_entity_poly.type
_entity_poly.pdbx_seq_one_letter_code
_entity_poly.pdbx_strand_id
1 'polypeptide(L)' 'MVKVIDKKTGRELHSGDVLIRKDYKGFIRRYEMLSLSEDNTRVQVREVGSDDRWLYHTFPIGRLGLDVVMV' A
#
# COMPACT_ATOMS: atom_id res chain seq x y z
N MET A 1 5.74 -18.39 -1.02
CA MET A 1 5.08 -17.25 -0.36
C MET A 1 5.85 -15.97 -0.65
N VAL A 2 5.15 -14.86 -0.67
CA VAL A 2 5.77 -13.56 -0.85
C VAL A 2 5.49 -12.68 0.37
N LYS A 3 6.39 -11.73 0.62
CA LYS A 3 6.22 -10.70 1.65
C LYS A 3 6.23 -9.33 0.99
N VAL A 4 5.43 -8.42 1.51
CA VAL A 4 5.45 -7.02 1.10
C VAL A 4 6.24 -6.24 2.13
N ILE A 5 7.23 -5.51 1.69
CA ILE A 5 8.13 -4.75 2.55
C ILE A 5 8.00 -3.27 2.22
N ASP A 6 7.88 -2.43 3.25
CA ASP A 6 7.98 -0.99 3.10
C ASP A 6 9.47 -0.62 3.00
N LYS A 7 9.90 -0.16 1.84
CA LYS A 7 11.31 0.19 1.63
C LYS A 7 11.80 1.32 2.51
N LYS A 8 10.89 2.19 2.94
CA LYS A 8 11.25 3.33 3.81
C LYS A 8 11.68 2.88 5.20
N THR A 9 11.02 1.88 5.75
CA THR A 9 11.20 1.45 7.13
C THR A 9 11.80 0.06 7.26
N GLY A 10 11.78 -0.71 6.17
CA GLY A 10 12.15 -2.13 6.19
C GLY A 10 11.10 -3.02 6.84
N ARG A 11 9.94 -2.46 7.18
CA ARG A 11 8.88 -3.16 7.88
C ARG A 11 8.10 -4.05 6.93
N GLU A 12 7.79 -5.27 7.37
CA GLU A 12 6.88 -6.15 6.66
C GLU A 12 5.44 -5.68 6.83
N LEU A 13 4.69 -5.68 5.75
CA LEU A 13 3.29 -5.25 5.74
C LEU A 13 2.36 -6.42 5.53
N HIS A 14 1.24 -6.38 6.22
CA HIS A 14 0.17 -7.38 6.13
C HIS A 14 -1.15 -6.69 5.79
N SER A 15 -2.14 -7.47 5.38
CA SER A 15 -3.52 -6.98 5.21
C SER A 15 -3.98 -6.27 6.48
N GLY A 16 -4.51 -5.06 6.31
CA GLY A 16 -4.97 -4.24 7.43
C GLY A 16 -3.95 -3.24 7.94
N ASP A 17 -2.67 -3.36 7.55
CA ASP A 17 -1.66 -2.39 7.93
C ASP A 17 -1.87 -1.07 7.19
N VAL A 18 -1.58 0.04 7.87
CA VAL A 18 -1.77 1.38 7.34
C VAL A 18 -0.44 1.96 6.92
N LEU A 19 -0.42 2.50 5.70
CA LEU A 19 0.71 3.23 5.13
C LEU A 19 0.42 4.72 5.17
N ILE A 20 1.42 5.51 5.53
CA ILE A 20 1.31 6.97 5.50
C ILE A 20 2.23 7.47 4.39
N ARG A 21 1.66 8.23 3.45
CA ARG A 21 2.40 8.77 2.30
C ARG A 21 2.01 10.21 2.06
N LYS A 22 2.95 11.01 1.58
CA LYS A 22 2.69 12.35 1.08
C LYS A 22 2.40 12.29 -0.41
N ASP A 23 1.36 13.01 -0.83
CA ASP A 23 1.11 13.19 -2.25
C ASP A 23 2.00 14.32 -2.81
N TYR A 24 1.88 14.59 -4.13
CA TYR A 24 2.69 15.59 -4.80
C TYR A 24 2.41 17.04 -4.33
N LYS A 25 1.27 17.26 -3.68
CA LYS A 25 0.91 18.55 -3.09
C LYS A 25 1.37 18.69 -1.64
N GLY A 26 1.96 17.64 -1.07
CA GLY A 26 2.39 17.63 0.32
C GLY A 26 1.33 17.22 1.32
N PHE A 27 0.13 16.84 0.87
CA PHE A 27 -0.91 16.34 1.77
C PHE A 27 -0.60 14.91 2.21
N ILE A 28 -0.86 14.64 3.48
CA ILE A 28 -0.66 13.30 4.03
C ILE A 28 -1.87 12.44 3.69
N ARG A 29 -1.58 11.27 3.08
CA ARG A 29 -2.58 10.26 2.76
C ARG A 29 -2.29 9.01 3.57
N ARG A 30 -3.35 8.37 4.04
CA ARG A 30 -3.27 7.11 4.78
C ARG A 30 -3.97 6.04 3.98
N TYR A 31 -3.28 4.94 3.73
CA TYR A 31 -3.82 3.82 2.96
C TYR A 31 -3.76 2.56 3.78
N GLU A 32 -4.87 1.85 3.86
CA GLU A 32 -4.92 0.51 4.45
C GLU A 32 -4.63 -0.51 3.36
N MET A 33 -3.64 -1.36 3.58
CA MET A 33 -3.30 -2.42 2.65
C MET A 33 -4.37 -3.51 2.69
N LEU A 34 -4.89 -3.89 1.54
CA LEU A 34 -5.91 -4.93 1.42
C LEU A 34 -5.34 -6.22 0.86
N SER A 35 -4.78 -6.19 -0.33
CA SER A 35 -4.26 -7.40 -0.99
C SER A 35 -3.27 -7.06 -2.08
N LEU A 36 -2.48 -8.07 -2.48
CA LEU A 36 -1.65 -8.00 -3.67
C LEU A 36 -2.42 -8.56 -4.86
N SER A 37 -2.07 -8.09 -6.06
CA SER A 37 -2.53 -8.72 -7.31
C SER A 37 -1.88 -10.11 -7.47
N GLU A 38 -2.45 -10.93 -8.34
CA GLU A 38 -1.95 -12.29 -8.59
C GLU A 38 -0.51 -12.32 -9.08
N ASP A 39 -0.12 -11.32 -9.87
CA ASP A 39 1.24 -11.22 -10.42
C ASP A 39 2.20 -10.47 -9.50
N ASN A 40 1.74 -10.06 -8.31
CA ASN A 40 2.53 -9.34 -7.30
C ASN A 40 3.10 -8.00 -7.76
N THR A 41 2.50 -7.39 -8.79
CA THR A 41 2.97 -6.10 -9.32
C THR A 41 2.17 -4.91 -8.81
N ARG A 42 0.98 -5.15 -8.26
CA ARG A 42 0.08 -4.10 -7.80
C ARG A 42 -0.46 -4.43 -6.42
N VAL A 43 -0.82 -3.39 -5.69
CA VAL A 43 -1.43 -3.52 -4.37
C VAL A 43 -2.77 -2.80 -4.37
N GLN A 44 -3.77 -3.46 -3.81
CA GLN A 44 -5.07 -2.84 -3.57
C GLN A 44 -5.09 -2.26 -2.17
N VAL A 45 -5.46 -0.99 -2.06
CA VAL A 45 -5.51 -0.26 -0.79
C VAL A 45 -6.82 0.50 -0.68
N ARG A 46 -7.17 0.87 0.55
CA ARG A 46 -8.30 1.73 0.84
C ARG A 46 -7.78 2.98 1.54
N GLU A 47 -8.24 4.16 1.10
CA GLU A 47 -7.86 5.40 1.78
C GLU A 47 -8.58 5.48 3.13
N VAL A 48 -7.80 5.63 4.20
CA VAL A 48 -8.31 5.66 5.57
C VAL A 48 -8.74 7.06 5.95
N GLY A 49 -9.83 7.17 6.72
CA GLY A 49 -10.33 8.45 7.19
C GLY A 49 -11.37 9.07 6.26
N SER A 50 -11.74 8.36 5.21
CA SER A 50 -12.82 8.75 4.31
C SER A 50 -14.05 7.87 4.58
N ASP A 51 -15.20 8.49 4.62
CA ASP A 51 -16.48 7.78 4.68
C ASP A 51 -16.94 7.29 3.30
N ASP A 52 -16.20 7.64 2.27
CA ASP A 52 -16.53 7.30 0.90
C ASP A 52 -16.03 5.90 0.56
N ARG A 53 -16.95 4.99 0.27
CA ARG A 53 -16.65 3.61 -0.11
C ARG A 53 -15.90 3.49 -1.43
N TRP A 54 -15.88 4.55 -2.23
CA TRP A 54 -15.30 4.55 -3.56
C TRP A 54 -13.81 4.86 -3.57
N LEU A 55 -13.21 5.15 -2.41
CA LEU A 55 -11.79 5.46 -2.30
C LEU A 55 -10.92 4.22 -2.14
N TYR A 56 -11.19 3.23 -2.97
CA TYR A 56 -10.30 2.10 -3.17
C TYR A 56 -9.38 2.40 -4.35
N HIS A 57 -8.11 2.06 -4.19
CA HIS A 57 -7.10 2.29 -5.22
C HIS A 57 -6.34 1.02 -5.48
N THR A 58 -5.89 0.86 -6.73
CA THR A 58 -4.94 -0.18 -7.10
C THR A 58 -3.71 0.52 -7.65
N PHE A 59 -2.61 0.44 -6.92
CA PHE A 59 -1.36 1.10 -7.29
C PHE A 59 -0.28 0.09 -7.64
N PRO A 60 0.62 0.42 -8.59
CA PRO A 60 1.87 -0.34 -8.72
C PRO A 60 2.63 -0.31 -7.39
N ILE A 61 3.24 -1.43 -7.02
CA ILE A 61 3.92 -1.52 -5.72
C ILE A 61 5.02 -0.47 -5.56
N GLY A 62 5.76 -0.17 -6.63
CA GLY A 62 6.83 0.83 -6.60
C GLY A 62 6.34 2.26 -6.35
N ARG A 63 5.09 2.55 -6.70
CA ARG A 63 4.51 3.88 -6.50
C ARG A 63 4.35 4.22 -5.02
N LEU A 64 4.09 3.24 -4.19
CA LEU A 64 3.96 3.41 -2.74
C LEU A 64 5.26 3.15 -2.00
N GLY A 65 6.37 2.95 -2.70
CA GLY A 65 7.65 2.65 -2.07
C GLY A 65 7.68 1.27 -1.42
N LEU A 66 6.99 0.33 -2.01
CA LEU A 66 6.93 -1.05 -1.52
C LEU A 66 7.81 -1.96 -2.36
N ASP A 67 8.15 -3.10 -1.80
CA ASP A 67 8.85 -4.16 -2.50
C ASP A 67 8.19 -5.50 -2.17
N VAL A 68 8.29 -6.44 -3.08
CA VAL A 68 7.80 -7.80 -2.87
C VAL A 68 8.99 -8.74 -2.91
N VAL A 69 9.17 -9.50 -1.84
CA VAL A 69 10.27 -10.45 -1.74
C VAL A 69 9.74 -11.85 -1.58
N MET A 70 10.45 -12.81 -2.16
CA MET A 70 10.15 -14.22 -2.00
C MET A 70 10.68 -14.71 -0.66
N VAL A 71 9.89 -15.55 -0.01
CA VAL A 71 10.24 -16.13 1.28
C VAL A 71 10.46 -17.63 1.13
#